data_a3e89e8255e9d8207271c1776bd1445e
#
_entry.id   a3e89e8255e9d8207271c1776bd1445e
#
_cell.length_a   1.000
_cell.length_b   1.000
_cell.length_c   1.000
_cell.angle_alpha   90.00
_cell.angle_beta   90.00
_cell.angle_gamma   90.00
#
_symmetry.space_group_name_H-M   'P 1'
#
loop_
_entity.id
_entity.type
_entity.pdbx_description
1 polymer ?
#
loop_
_entity_poly.entity_id
_entity_poly.type
_entity_poly.pdbx_seq_one_letter_code
_entity_poly.pdbx_strand_id
1 'polypeptide(L)'
;MKNTCAIANLNILKLLVTFVLLFCFKVSIANQQNNFNPNLPPKITQANAEFVYKFLLAEIATQRGDFNSAGHLYLDLAKQTHNISLAERATRVAGNSRNGRVALDSAKVWSTLDPDSVQAQQILAELYITSGNLSKAKPIVKKLLEQDAYRGEGFLYLNSILAKVENKKNALRFVLNIAEPYPNSKEAHFAVAHAAYFANNKKLTNSELAKIKKIDPKWQTAVLFEGYIISLESPDKAANFYTTYLRKYPEAGEVRLEYAKLLTNQKKYSLAKDEFLKIVNSSLASAEISFTVSLLAIELADFDLAEKFLLQSLERGYPQPEQIYIYLARIEDTRGNYTEALTWLNKIKSGPFFIESKILMAELIAKYEGNDQAIESLDQYTNLTTEARLQLFRAKISILYSDNKETEAYDLMKKEEENFKGSAEFKYDYAMLAERMGNTVLMEQLLREAIKIKPDYAVAYNALGYSFADRNIKLEEAKINIEIALSLEPRNHYIMDSMGWVQYRLGNIDAALDFLKKAYSIKKDPEISAHLGEVLWHAKKIGEANRIWNESLKQYPDNKILLNTIKKYR
;
A
#
# COMPACT_ATOMS: atom_id res chain seq x y z
N MET A 1 -28.49 11.77 0.05
CA MET A 1 -27.56 12.22 -1.01
C MET A 1 -26.21 12.77 -0.52
N LYS A 2 -25.74 12.48 0.72
CA LYS A 2 -24.45 12.97 1.25
C LYS A 2 -23.44 11.86 1.65
N ASN A 3 -23.77 10.58 1.48
CA ASN A 3 -22.89 9.47 1.92
C ASN A 3 -22.07 8.79 0.80
N THR A 4 -22.25 9.16 -0.45
CA THR A 4 -21.56 8.53 -1.59
C THR A 4 -20.13 9.03 -1.82
N CYS A 5 -19.76 10.19 -1.27
CA CYS A 5 -18.38 10.74 -1.42
C CYS A 5 -17.32 10.15 -0.46
N ALA A 6 -17.72 9.51 0.63
CA ALA A 6 -16.76 9.07 1.67
C ALA A 6 -16.02 7.76 1.32
N ILE A 7 -16.60 6.92 0.48
CA ILE A 7 -16.03 5.58 0.16
C ILE A 7 -14.97 5.64 -0.95
N ALA A 8 -15.05 6.61 -1.86
CA ALA A 8 -14.07 6.81 -2.92
C ALA A 8 -12.69 7.25 -2.38
N ASN A 9 -12.66 8.02 -1.29
CA ASN A 9 -11.42 8.59 -0.74
C ASN A 9 -10.44 7.58 -0.12
N LEU A 10 -10.89 6.40 0.33
CA LEU A 10 -10.00 5.46 1.04
C LEU A 10 -9.21 4.55 0.08
N ASN A 11 -9.77 4.24 -1.09
CA ASN A 11 -9.15 3.31 -2.05
C ASN A 11 -8.21 4.00 -3.04
N ILE A 12 -8.49 5.23 -3.45
CA ILE A 12 -7.61 6.00 -4.35
C ILE A 12 -6.26 6.28 -3.69
N LEU A 13 -6.26 6.62 -2.40
CA LEU A 13 -5.02 6.92 -1.66
C LEU A 13 -4.16 5.67 -1.45
N LYS A 14 -4.76 4.49 -1.22
CA LYS A 14 -4.01 3.23 -1.06
C LYS A 14 -3.44 2.71 -2.38
N LEU A 15 -4.16 2.82 -3.49
CA LEU A 15 -3.68 2.37 -4.80
C LEU A 15 -2.53 3.25 -5.32
N LEU A 16 -2.60 4.56 -5.13
CA LEU A 16 -1.57 5.50 -5.58
C LEU A 16 -0.27 5.41 -4.77
N VAL A 17 -0.35 5.14 -3.46
CA VAL A 17 0.85 5.00 -2.60
C VAL A 17 1.61 3.70 -2.89
N THR A 18 0.93 2.61 -3.26
CA THR A 18 1.60 1.34 -3.61
C THR A 18 2.26 1.39 -4.99
N PHE A 19 1.76 2.22 -5.91
CA PHE A 19 2.31 2.36 -7.27
C PHE A 19 3.57 3.24 -7.34
N VAL A 20 3.73 4.20 -6.42
CA VAL A 20 4.90 5.11 -6.40
C VAL A 20 6.21 4.39 -6.03
N LEU A 21 6.16 3.26 -5.32
CA LEU A 21 7.36 2.50 -4.94
C LEU A 21 7.80 1.42 -5.95
N LEU A 22 6.96 1.08 -6.94
CA LEU A 22 7.24 0.00 -7.89
C LEU A 22 7.65 0.47 -9.29
N PHE A 23 7.54 1.77 -9.61
CA PHE A 23 7.83 2.29 -10.96
C PHE A 23 9.18 3.00 -11.11
N CYS A 24 9.99 3.04 -10.06
CA CYS A 24 11.41 3.34 -10.25
C CYS A 24 12.08 2.08 -10.82
N PHE A 25 12.35 2.11 -12.12
CA PHE A 25 13.18 1.15 -12.86
C PHE A 25 12.54 -0.21 -13.21
N LYS A 26 11.61 -0.24 -14.15
CA LYS A 26 11.76 -1.22 -15.24
C LYS A 26 12.88 -0.70 -16.15
N VAL A 27 14.13 -0.88 -15.73
CA VAL A 27 15.18 -1.03 -16.71
C VAL A 27 14.76 -2.24 -17.54
N SER A 28 14.41 -2.04 -18.80
CA SER A 28 14.34 -3.11 -19.77
C SER A 28 15.70 -3.81 -19.72
N ILE A 29 15.78 -4.88 -18.94
CA ILE A 29 16.74 -5.93 -19.24
C ILE A 29 16.29 -6.38 -20.62
N ALA A 30 16.99 -5.88 -21.64
CA ALA A 30 16.79 -6.32 -22.99
C ALA A 30 16.76 -7.84 -22.94
N ASN A 31 15.63 -8.38 -23.39
CA ASN A 31 15.37 -9.80 -23.52
C ASN A 31 16.42 -10.43 -24.44
N GLN A 32 17.64 -10.63 -23.96
CA GLN A 32 18.39 -11.80 -24.33
C GLN A 32 17.92 -12.90 -23.38
N GLN A 33 16.72 -13.40 -23.64
CA GLN A 33 16.38 -14.78 -23.34
C GLN A 33 17.35 -15.67 -24.14
N ASN A 34 18.59 -15.75 -23.67
CA ASN A 34 19.31 -17.00 -23.85
C ASN A 34 18.42 -18.04 -23.16
N ASN A 35 17.95 -19.01 -23.96
CA ASN A 35 17.13 -20.14 -23.54
C ASN A 35 17.83 -20.94 -22.44
N PHE A 36 17.97 -20.34 -21.25
CA PHE A 36 18.39 -21.06 -20.06
C PHE A 36 17.19 -21.82 -19.56
N ASN A 37 17.12 -23.09 -19.89
CA ASN A 37 16.20 -24.01 -19.27
C ASN A 37 16.81 -24.42 -17.91
N PRO A 38 16.27 -23.94 -16.78
CA PRO A 38 16.79 -24.30 -15.45
C PRO A 38 16.71 -25.80 -15.16
N ASN A 39 16.00 -26.56 -16.00
CA ASN A 39 15.81 -28.00 -15.89
C ASN A 39 16.78 -28.82 -16.74
N LEU A 40 17.68 -28.21 -17.53
CA LEU A 40 18.69 -28.95 -18.25
C LEU A 40 19.89 -29.24 -17.33
N PRO A 41 20.22 -30.52 -17.12
CA PRO A 41 21.40 -30.87 -16.33
C PRO A 41 22.67 -30.39 -17.06
N PRO A 42 23.70 -29.93 -16.32
CA PRO A 42 24.97 -29.51 -16.90
C PRO A 42 25.62 -30.68 -17.67
N LYS A 43 26.26 -30.39 -18.81
CA LYS A 43 27.07 -31.38 -19.54
C LYS A 43 28.24 -31.77 -18.65
N ILE A 44 28.27 -33.02 -18.18
CA ILE A 44 29.27 -33.56 -17.30
C ILE A 44 30.03 -34.66 -18.06
N THR A 45 31.33 -34.53 -18.13
CA THR A 45 32.19 -35.49 -18.82
C THR A 45 32.68 -36.64 -17.93
N GLN A 46 32.62 -36.48 -16.60
CA GLN A 46 33.00 -37.52 -15.64
C GLN A 46 32.08 -37.44 -14.42
N ALA A 47 31.09 -38.32 -14.32
CA ALA A 47 30.24 -38.47 -13.13
C ALA A 47 30.66 -39.75 -12.39
N ASN A 48 31.15 -39.60 -11.15
CA ASN A 48 31.25 -40.70 -10.19
C ASN A 48 30.03 -40.76 -9.29
N ALA A 49 29.88 -41.81 -8.50
CA ALA A 49 28.74 -42.00 -7.62
C ALA A 49 28.55 -40.83 -6.59
N GLU A 50 29.64 -40.25 -6.11
CA GLU A 50 29.63 -39.13 -5.16
C GLU A 50 29.10 -37.85 -5.84
N PHE A 51 29.52 -37.60 -7.07
CA PHE A 51 29.02 -36.47 -7.87
C PHE A 51 27.49 -36.57 -8.08
N VAL A 52 27.02 -37.76 -8.53
CA VAL A 52 25.59 -38.00 -8.77
C VAL A 52 24.80 -37.80 -7.48
N TYR A 53 25.27 -38.33 -6.38
CA TYR A 53 24.64 -38.17 -5.09
C TYR A 53 24.53 -36.71 -4.66
N LYS A 54 25.62 -35.94 -4.68
CA LYS A 54 25.64 -34.51 -4.32
C LYS A 54 24.77 -33.69 -5.25
N PHE A 55 24.79 -33.98 -6.56
CA PHE A 55 23.97 -33.28 -7.53
C PHE A 55 22.47 -33.48 -7.30
N LEU A 56 22.04 -34.74 -7.10
CA LEU A 56 20.65 -35.04 -6.78
C LEU A 56 20.20 -34.42 -5.46
N LEU A 57 21.06 -34.43 -4.45
CA LEU A 57 20.78 -33.80 -3.18
C LEU A 57 20.59 -32.28 -3.34
N ALA A 58 21.42 -31.62 -4.17
CA ALA A 58 21.29 -30.20 -4.47
C ALA A 58 19.98 -29.88 -5.22
N GLU A 59 19.57 -30.74 -6.17
CA GLU A 59 18.27 -30.59 -6.88
C GLU A 59 17.09 -30.71 -5.92
N ILE A 60 17.10 -31.73 -5.05
CA ILE A 60 16.05 -31.94 -4.04
C ILE A 60 15.99 -30.75 -3.07
N ALA A 61 17.14 -30.25 -2.60
CA ALA A 61 17.22 -29.10 -1.72
C ALA A 61 16.65 -27.84 -2.41
N THR A 62 16.97 -27.64 -3.70
CA THR A 62 16.43 -26.53 -4.51
C THR A 62 14.90 -26.61 -4.62
N GLN A 63 14.34 -27.80 -4.91
CA GLN A 63 12.89 -28.00 -5.02
C GLN A 63 12.17 -27.77 -3.69
N ARG A 64 12.83 -28.05 -2.57
CA ARG A 64 12.30 -27.82 -1.22
C ARG A 64 12.48 -26.39 -0.71
N GLY A 65 13.11 -25.51 -1.49
CA GLY A 65 13.40 -24.13 -1.10
C GLY A 65 14.59 -23.98 -0.13
N ASP A 66 15.34 -25.05 0.14
CA ASP A 66 16.59 -24.96 0.90
C ASP A 66 17.74 -24.52 0.01
N PHE A 67 17.66 -23.25 -0.42
CA PHE A 67 18.64 -22.64 -1.30
C PHE A 67 20.03 -22.51 -0.69
N ASN A 68 20.13 -22.51 0.64
CA ASN A 68 21.43 -22.45 1.30
C ASN A 68 22.20 -23.77 1.14
N SER A 69 21.61 -24.90 1.48
CA SER A 69 22.22 -26.23 1.32
C SER A 69 22.47 -26.54 -0.15
N ALA A 70 21.52 -26.23 -1.03
CA ALA A 70 21.67 -26.41 -2.48
C ALA A 70 22.85 -25.61 -3.03
N GLY A 71 22.98 -24.32 -2.65
CA GLY A 71 24.08 -23.46 -3.05
C GLY A 71 25.45 -23.99 -2.64
N HIS A 72 25.59 -24.51 -1.42
CA HIS A 72 26.82 -25.15 -0.94
C HIS A 72 27.19 -26.39 -1.76
N LEU A 73 26.21 -27.27 -2.01
CA LEU A 73 26.43 -28.50 -2.77
C LEU A 73 26.85 -28.21 -4.22
N TYR A 74 26.17 -27.31 -4.91
CA TYR A 74 26.56 -26.91 -6.26
C TYR A 74 27.93 -26.22 -6.28
N LEU A 75 28.26 -25.39 -5.29
CA LEU A 75 29.57 -24.75 -5.19
C LEU A 75 30.68 -25.77 -4.99
N ASP A 76 30.48 -26.78 -4.15
CA ASP A 76 31.43 -27.87 -3.95
C ASP A 76 31.65 -28.65 -5.24
N LEU A 77 30.56 -29.02 -5.93
CA LEU A 77 30.63 -29.67 -7.23
C LEU A 77 31.36 -28.81 -8.30
N ALA A 78 31.07 -27.51 -8.35
CA ALA A 78 31.72 -26.59 -9.28
C ALA A 78 33.22 -26.49 -9.06
N LYS A 79 33.66 -26.46 -7.78
CA LYS A 79 35.08 -26.46 -7.41
C LYS A 79 35.78 -27.75 -7.77
N GLN A 80 35.14 -28.91 -7.56
CA GLN A 80 35.72 -30.22 -7.87
C GLN A 80 35.83 -30.49 -9.36
N THR A 81 34.81 -30.05 -10.12
CA THR A 81 34.74 -30.38 -11.56
C THR A 81 35.21 -29.27 -12.49
N HIS A 82 35.47 -28.08 -11.96
CA HIS A 82 35.75 -26.85 -12.75
C HIS A 82 34.69 -26.57 -13.82
N ASN A 83 33.43 -26.95 -13.55
CA ASN A 83 32.33 -26.84 -14.48
C ASN A 83 31.64 -25.46 -14.33
N ILE A 84 31.66 -24.68 -15.42
CA ILE A 84 31.09 -23.32 -15.48
C ILE A 84 29.59 -23.35 -15.17
N SER A 85 28.84 -24.29 -15.75
CA SER A 85 27.38 -24.35 -15.54
C SER A 85 27.00 -24.66 -14.09
N LEU A 86 27.82 -25.45 -13.37
CA LEU A 86 27.61 -25.69 -11.94
C LEU A 86 27.95 -24.45 -11.10
N ALA A 87 28.98 -23.69 -11.47
CA ALA A 87 29.35 -22.46 -10.80
C ALA A 87 28.25 -21.36 -10.99
N GLU A 88 27.74 -21.26 -12.21
CA GLU A 88 26.59 -20.41 -12.51
C GLU A 88 25.36 -20.81 -11.68
N ARG A 89 24.99 -22.12 -11.69
CA ARG A 89 23.86 -22.64 -10.95
C ARG A 89 24.01 -22.42 -9.45
N ALA A 90 25.20 -22.67 -8.90
CA ALA A 90 25.51 -22.37 -7.49
C ALA A 90 25.27 -20.91 -7.16
N THR A 91 25.71 -19.99 -8.02
CA THR A 91 25.54 -18.54 -7.84
C THR A 91 24.07 -18.15 -7.84
N ARG A 92 23.29 -18.63 -8.80
CA ARG A 92 21.85 -18.31 -8.93
C ARG A 92 21.02 -18.87 -7.77
N VAL A 93 21.28 -20.14 -7.39
CA VAL A 93 20.57 -20.78 -6.29
C VAL A 93 20.92 -20.12 -4.95
N ALA A 94 22.21 -19.85 -4.71
CA ALA A 94 22.66 -19.17 -3.50
C ALA A 94 22.14 -17.71 -3.42
N GLY A 95 21.90 -17.05 -4.55
CA GLY A 95 21.29 -15.71 -4.61
C GLY A 95 19.87 -15.66 -4.01
N ASN A 96 19.13 -16.77 -4.04
CA ASN A 96 17.81 -16.89 -3.42
C ASN A 96 17.87 -17.24 -1.92
N SER A 97 19.06 -17.56 -1.40
CA SER A 97 19.27 -17.82 0.01
C SER A 97 19.47 -16.51 0.80
N ARG A 98 19.22 -16.55 2.11
CA ARG A 98 19.59 -15.44 3.01
C ARG A 98 21.10 -15.38 3.31
N ASN A 99 21.89 -16.29 2.74
CA ASN A 99 23.33 -16.40 2.97
C ASN A 99 24.15 -15.80 1.82
N GLY A 100 24.35 -14.49 1.85
CA GLY A 100 25.13 -13.77 0.82
C GLY A 100 26.59 -14.23 0.69
N ARG A 101 27.15 -14.96 1.69
CA ARG A 101 28.51 -15.47 1.64
C ARG A 101 28.65 -16.59 0.59
N VAL A 102 27.70 -17.52 0.57
CA VAL A 102 27.72 -18.63 -0.41
C VAL A 102 27.55 -18.08 -1.83
N ALA A 103 26.64 -17.12 -2.03
CA ALA A 103 26.45 -16.46 -3.31
C ALA A 103 27.75 -15.79 -3.81
N LEU A 104 28.43 -15.05 -2.92
CA LEU A 104 29.70 -14.40 -3.25
C LEU A 104 30.81 -15.40 -3.59
N ASP A 105 30.93 -16.48 -2.82
CA ASP A 105 31.96 -17.50 -3.08
C ASP A 105 31.68 -18.29 -4.36
N SER A 106 30.42 -18.55 -4.68
CA SER A 106 30.00 -19.14 -5.96
C SER A 106 30.28 -18.23 -7.15
N ALA A 107 29.96 -16.93 -7.03
CA ALA A 107 30.22 -15.96 -8.08
C ALA A 107 31.73 -15.77 -8.36
N LYS A 108 32.58 -15.85 -7.32
CA LYS A 108 34.02 -15.84 -7.50
C LYS A 108 34.50 -17.04 -8.33
N VAL A 109 33.98 -18.24 -8.00
CA VAL A 109 34.34 -19.46 -8.76
C VAL A 109 33.88 -19.33 -10.21
N TRP A 110 32.65 -18.87 -10.44
CA TRP A 110 32.14 -18.67 -11.79
C TRP A 110 32.98 -17.64 -12.57
N SER A 111 33.25 -16.47 -11.99
CA SER A 111 34.10 -15.45 -12.62
C SER A 111 35.53 -15.90 -12.88
N THR A 112 36.05 -16.85 -12.09
CA THR A 112 37.39 -17.42 -12.33
C THR A 112 37.38 -18.45 -13.45
N LEU A 113 36.32 -19.27 -13.54
CA LEU A 113 36.18 -20.30 -14.57
C LEU A 113 35.80 -19.71 -15.94
N ASP A 114 35.09 -18.57 -15.93
CA ASP A 114 34.64 -17.86 -17.12
C ASP A 114 34.89 -16.34 -16.99
N PRO A 115 36.16 -15.90 -17.15
CA PRO A 115 36.55 -14.51 -16.90
C PRO A 115 36.01 -13.52 -17.94
N ASP A 116 35.58 -14.01 -19.10
CA ASP A 116 35.01 -13.20 -20.17
C ASP A 116 33.48 -13.12 -20.14
N SER A 117 32.84 -13.87 -19.25
CA SER A 117 31.40 -13.79 -19.01
C SER A 117 31.03 -12.46 -18.36
N VAL A 118 30.40 -11.57 -19.13
CA VAL A 118 29.87 -10.29 -18.65
C VAL A 118 28.92 -10.51 -17.45
N GLN A 119 28.11 -11.55 -17.53
CA GLN A 119 27.14 -11.88 -16.50
C GLN A 119 27.80 -12.32 -15.18
N ALA A 120 28.84 -13.18 -15.24
CA ALA A 120 29.61 -13.58 -14.08
C ALA A 120 30.27 -12.38 -13.39
N GLN A 121 30.86 -11.47 -14.19
CA GLN A 121 31.48 -10.25 -13.70
C GLN A 121 30.47 -9.28 -13.10
N GLN A 122 29.30 -9.10 -13.73
CA GLN A 122 28.23 -8.24 -13.21
C GLN A 122 27.72 -8.72 -11.84
N ILE A 123 27.40 -10.01 -11.71
CA ILE A 123 26.92 -10.58 -10.44
C ILE A 123 28.00 -10.51 -9.36
N LEU A 124 29.26 -10.80 -9.71
CA LEU A 124 30.35 -10.68 -8.75
C LEU A 124 30.54 -9.23 -8.26
N ALA A 125 30.47 -8.26 -9.18
CA ALA A 125 30.54 -6.84 -8.84
C ALA A 125 29.37 -6.42 -7.92
N GLU A 126 28.14 -6.84 -8.24
CA GLU A 126 26.96 -6.57 -7.42
C GLU A 126 27.11 -7.12 -6.00
N LEU A 127 27.54 -8.37 -5.86
CA LEU A 127 27.75 -9.00 -4.57
C LEU A 127 28.88 -8.33 -3.75
N TYR A 128 29.94 -7.85 -4.40
CA TYR A 128 30.95 -7.04 -3.72
C TYR A 128 30.39 -5.68 -3.28
N ILE A 129 29.60 -5.02 -4.11
CA ILE A 129 29.00 -3.71 -3.79
C ILE A 129 28.02 -3.85 -2.63
N THR A 130 27.11 -4.81 -2.70
CA THR A 130 26.08 -5.04 -1.66
C THR A 130 26.66 -5.52 -0.34
N SER A 131 27.80 -6.22 -0.36
CA SER A 131 28.55 -6.60 0.85
C SER A 131 29.48 -5.49 1.37
N GLY A 132 29.48 -4.29 0.77
CA GLY A 132 30.32 -3.16 1.17
C GLY A 132 31.78 -3.24 0.71
N ASN A 133 32.19 -4.29 -0.05
CA ASN A 133 33.55 -4.49 -0.53
C ASN A 133 33.84 -3.69 -1.82
N LEU A 134 33.62 -2.39 -1.79
CA LEU A 134 33.71 -1.50 -2.95
C LEU A 134 35.10 -1.52 -3.63
N SER A 135 36.18 -1.74 -2.84
CA SER A 135 37.54 -1.84 -3.38
C SER A 135 37.71 -3.03 -4.34
N LYS A 136 37.08 -4.18 -4.04
CA LYS A 136 37.11 -5.38 -4.90
C LYS A 136 36.17 -5.24 -6.10
N ALA A 137 35.06 -4.54 -5.95
CA ALA A 137 34.13 -4.27 -7.04
C ALA A 137 34.73 -3.34 -8.11
N LYS A 138 35.57 -2.36 -7.69
CA LYS A 138 36.08 -1.29 -8.55
C LYS A 138 36.74 -1.74 -9.84
N PRO A 139 37.72 -2.65 -9.85
CA PRO A 139 38.39 -3.10 -11.10
C PRO A 139 37.41 -3.81 -12.04
N ILE A 140 36.45 -4.59 -11.48
CA ILE A 140 35.48 -5.32 -12.27
C ILE A 140 34.52 -4.34 -12.96
N VAL A 141 33.96 -3.38 -12.19
CA VAL A 141 33.06 -2.36 -12.73
C VAL A 141 33.75 -1.51 -13.79
N LYS A 142 35.03 -1.11 -13.59
CA LYS A 142 35.79 -0.37 -14.62
C LYS A 142 35.88 -1.16 -15.90
N LYS A 143 36.27 -2.45 -15.84
CA LYS A 143 36.37 -3.32 -17.02
C LYS A 143 35.03 -3.46 -17.75
N LEU A 144 33.92 -3.59 -16.99
CA LEU A 144 32.58 -3.67 -17.59
C LEU A 144 32.17 -2.38 -18.31
N LEU A 145 32.50 -1.22 -17.76
CA LEU A 145 32.15 0.10 -18.34
C LEU A 145 33.09 0.53 -19.52
N GLU A 146 34.22 -0.12 -19.72
CA GLU A 146 35.06 0.10 -20.89
C GLU A 146 34.37 -0.31 -22.20
N GLN A 147 33.40 -1.24 -22.13
CA GLN A 147 32.59 -1.66 -23.27
C GLN A 147 31.53 -0.60 -23.57
N ASP A 148 31.67 0.12 -24.69
CA ASP A 148 30.78 1.25 -25.06
C ASP A 148 29.30 0.88 -25.11
N ALA A 149 28.98 -0.32 -25.64
CA ALA A 149 27.61 -0.80 -25.79
C ALA A 149 26.85 -0.92 -24.45
N TYR A 150 27.54 -1.13 -23.34
CA TYR A 150 26.92 -1.36 -22.00
C TYR A 150 27.14 -0.22 -21.02
N ARG A 151 27.91 0.81 -21.39
CA ARG A 151 28.35 1.87 -20.47
C ARG A 151 27.18 2.63 -19.86
N GLY A 152 26.26 3.10 -20.68
CA GLY A 152 25.10 3.88 -20.22
C GLY A 152 24.23 3.07 -19.27
N GLU A 153 23.83 1.86 -19.67
CA GLU A 153 23.03 0.95 -18.86
C GLU A 153 23.77 0.53 -17.59
N GLY A 154 25.08 0.33 -17.68
CA GLY A 154 25.94 -0.01 -16.53
C GLY A 154 25.93 1.07 -15.44
N PHE A 155 25.99 2.37 -15.81
CA PHE A 155 25.87 3.45 -14.84
C PHE A 155 24.47 3.53 -14.21
N LEU A 156 23.40 3.32 -14.98
CA LEU A 156 22.05 3.29 -14.46
C LEU A 156 21.83 2.10 -13.52
N TYR A 157 22.39 0.93 -13.87
CA TYR A 157 22.34 -0.26 -13.02
C TYR A 157 23.10 -0.05 -11.69
N LEU A 158 24.27 0.59 -11.73
CA LEU A 158 25.01 0.94 -10.52
C LEU A 158 24.19 1.76 -9.52
N ASN A 159 23.33 2.65 -9.98
CA ASN A 159 22.47 3.45 -9.09
C ASN A 159 21.55 2.58 -8.24
N SER A 160 20.94 1.55 -8.85
CA SER A 160 20.02 0.65 -8.15
C SER A 160 20.71 -0.17 -7.05
N ILE A 161 21.95 -0.59 -7.32
CA ILE A 161 22.75 -1.40 -6.38
C ILE A 161 23.31 -0.51 -5.26
N LEU A 162 23.83 0.65 -5.57
CA LEU A 162 24.44 1.57 -4.63
C LEU A 162 23.42 2.17 -3.66
N ALA A 163 22.15 2.23 -4.06
CA ALA A 163 21.05 2.59 -3.17
C ALA A 163 20.94 1.65 -1.95
N LYS A 164 21.39 0.39 -2.06
CA LYS A 164 21.38 -0.62 -0.99
C LYS A 164 22.60 -0.52 -0.06
N VAL A 165 23.66 0.20 -0.45
CA VAL A 165 24.88 0.35 0.37
C VAL A 165 24.61 1.26 1.56
N GLU A 166 24.89 0.80 2.77
CA GLU A 166 24.65 1.55 4.01
C GLU A 166 25.45 2.85 4.07
N ASN A 167 26.77 2.79 3.82
CA ASN A 167 27.63 3.96 3.87
C ASN A 167 27.57 4.76 2.56
N LYS A 168 26.65 5.72 2.52
CA LYS A 168 26.40 6.58 1.35
C LYS A 168 27.62 7.43 0.94
N LYS A 169 28.47 7.83 1.89
CA LYS A 169 29.70 8.59 1.59
C LYS A 169 30.73 7.73 0.87
N ASN A 170 30.83 6.44 1.24
CA ASN A 170 31.71 5.51 0.56
C ASN A 170 31.18 5.17 -0.85
N ALA A 171 29.85 5.00 -0.98
CA ALA A 171 29.20 4.82 -2.28
C ALA A 171 29.48 6.01 -3.21
N LEU A 172 29.36 7.24 -2.73
CA LEU A 172 29.68 8.44 -3.51
C LEU A 172 31.14 8.48 -3.95
N ARG A 173 32.09 8.21 -3.04
CA ARG A 173 33.52 8.16 -3.42
C ARG A 173 33.81 7.09 -4.48
N PHE A 174 33.17 5.96 -4.38
CA PHE A 174 33.25 4.89 -5.37
C PHE A 174 32.76 5.35 -6.75
N VAL A 175 31.56 5.94 -6.82
CA VAL A 175 30.98 6.41 -8.08
C VAL A 175 31.82 7.54 -8.70
N LEU A 176 32.29 8.49 -7.91
CA LEU A 176 33.16 9.56 -8.40
C LEU A 176 34.39 8.99 -9.13
N ASN A 177 35.03 7.97 -8.56
CA ASN A 177 36.21 7.35 -9.16
C ASN A 177 35.86 6.52 -10.42
N ILE A 178 34.68 5.90 -10.46
CA ILE A 178 34.21 5.15 -11.62
C ILE A 178 33.80 6.08 -12.76
N ALA A 179 33.20 7.23 -12.46
CA ALA A 179 32.69 8.19 -13.44
C ALA A 179 33.80 9.12 -14.01
N GLU A 180 34.92 9.27 -13.30
CA GLU A 180 36.03 10.16 -13.68
C GLU A 180 36.48 10.05 -15.15
N PRO A 181 36.63 8.83 -15.76
CA PRO A 181 37.04 8.67 -17.17
C PRO A 181 35.96 9.11 -18.17
N TYR A 182 34.74 9.44 -17.74
CA TYR A 182 33.58 9.63 -18.61
C TYR A 182 32.94 11.02 -18.46
N PRO A 183 33.69 12.14 -18.63
CA PRO A 183 33.21 13.49 -18.37
C PRO A 183 32.12 14.00 -19.32
N ASN A 184 31.85 13.28 -20.40
CA ASN A 184 30.82 13.61 -21.40
C ASN A 184 29.62 12.66 -21.37
N SER A 185 29.60 11.69 -20.43
CA SER A 185 28.45 10.78 -20.29
C SER A 185 27.42 11.35 -19.33
N LYS A 186 26.19 11.57 -19.83
CA LYS A 186 25.06 11.98 -19.01
C LYS A 186 24.72 10.94 -17.94
N GLU A 187 24.90 9.64 -18.23
CA GLU A 187 24.64 8.54 -17.31
C GLU A 187 25.68 8.51 -16.17
N ALA A 188 26.95 8.81 -16.46
CA ALA A 188 27.99 8.93 -15.45
C ALA A 188 27.70 10.11 -14.50
N HIS A 189 27.34 11.27 -15.05
CA HIS A 189 26.93 12.42 -14.26
C HIS A 189 25.68 12.13 -13.42
N PHE A 190 24.72 11.38 -13.96
CA PHE A 190 23.53 10.97 -13.24
C PHE A 190 23.86 10.04 -12.06
N ALA A 191 24.77 9.08 -12.27
CA ALA A 191 25.23 8.20 -11.21
C ALA A 191 25.87 8.99 -10.05
N VAL A 192 26.69 10.01 -10.39
CA VAL A 192 27.28 10.90 -9.37
C VAL A 192 26.22 11.75 -8.69
N ALA A 193 25.27 12.35 -9.44
CA ALA A 193 24.19 13.15 -8.89
C ALA A 193 23.33 12.37 -7.90
N HIS A 194 22.94 11.15 -8.27
CA HIS A 194 22.16 10.23 -7.47
C HIS A 194 22.89 9.84 -6.17
N ALA A 195 24.14 9.39 -6.28
CA ALA A 195 24.95 9.04 -5.11
C ALA A 195 25.22 10.26 -4.19
N ALA A 196 25.42 11.46 -4.76
CA ALA A 196 25.61 12.69 -4.03
C ALA A 196 24.34 13.09 -3.23
N TYR A 197 23.18 12.91 -3.84
CA TYR A 197 21.89 13.14 -3.16
C TYR A 197 21.74 12.26 -1.91
N PHE A 198 21.94 10.95 -2.03
CA PHE A 198 21.86 10.03 -0.89
C PHE A 198 22.98 10.24 0.15
N ALA A 199 24.12 10.80 -0.26
CA ALA A 199 25.18 11.23 0.65
C ALA A 199 24.93 12.63 1.27
N ASN A 200 23.75 13.23 1.03
CA ASN A 200 23.35 14.57 1.49
C ASN A 200 24.27 15.70 0.99
N ASN A 201 24.83 15.57 -0.21
CA ASN A 201 25.67 16.57 -0.85
C ASN A 201 24.90 17.35 -1.93
N LYS A 202 23.98 18.24 -1.49
CA LYS A 202 23.12 19.04 -2.39
C LYS A 202 23.90 19.84 -3.44
N LYS A 203 25.09 20.40 -3.06
CA LYS A 203 25.91 21.20 -4.00
C LYS A 203 26.37 20.36 -5.17
N LEU A 204 26.90 19.16 -4.91
CA LEU A 204 27.35 18.25 -5.95
C LEU A 204 26.18 17.73 -6.78
N THR A 205 25.07 17.33 -6.16
CA THR A 205 23.85 16.90 -6.86
C THR A 205 23.43 17.93 -7.90
N ASN A 206 23.29 19.19 -7.51
CA ASN A 206 22.87 20.28 -8.40
C ASN A 206 23.90 20.55 -9.52
N SER A 207 25.20 20.47 -9.20
CA SER A 207 26.26 20.65 -10.18
C SER A 207 26.22 19.57 -11.27
N GLU A 208 26.03 18.31 -10.89
CA GLU A 208 25.97 17.20 -11.84
C GLU A 208 24.67 17.23 -12.67
N LEU A 209 23.52 17.56 -12.08
CA LEU A 209 22.28 17.77 -12.83
C LEU A 209 22.40 18.92 -13.85
N ALA A 210 23.12 20.00 -13.50
CA ALA A 210 23.37 21.09 -14.43
C ALA A 210 24.26 20.67 -15.62
N LYS A 211 25.23 19.76 -15.40
CA LYS A 211 26.03 19.18 -16.51
C LYS A 211 25.17 18.32 -17.42
N ILE A 212 24.32 17.47 -16.87
CA ILE A 212 23.38 16.65 -17.64
C ILE A 212 22.49 17.54 -18.52
N LYS A 213 21.92 18.61 -17.98
CA LYS A 213 21.11 19.57 -18.77
C LYS A 213 21.84 20.20 -19.93
N LYS A 214 23.17 20.36 -19.84
CA LYS A 214 23.99 20.88 -20.95
C LYS A 214 24.23 19.80 -22.01
N ILE A 215 24.40 18.53 -21.61
CA ILE A 215 24.65 17.40 -22.52
C ILE A 215 23.36 17.00 -23.22
N ASP A 216 22.31 16.76 -22.46
CA ASP A 216 21.01 16.31 -22.97
C ASP A 216 19.85 16.93 -22.15
N PRO A 217 19.36 18.10 -22.57
CA PRO A 217 18.27 18.80 -21.88
C PRO A 217 16.92 18.08 -21.97
N LYS A 218 16.79 17.08 -22.87
CA LYS A 218 15.55 16.31 -23.06
C LYS A 218 15.51 15.00 -22.27
N TRP A 219 16.58 14.65 -21.58
CA TRP A 219 16.68 13.35 -20.90
C TRP A 219 15.73 13.28 -19.68
N GLN A 220 14.60 12.60 -19.88
CA GLN A 220 13.51 12.55 -18.94
C GLN A 220 13.92 11.96 -17.58
N THR A 221 14.81 10.96 -17.54
CA THR A 221 15.30 10.34 -16.30
C THR A 221 15.90 11.37 -15.33
N ALA A 222 16.73 12.29 -15.84
CA ALA A 222 17.32 13.33 -15.00
C ALA A 222 16.29 14.37 -14.55
N VAL A 223 15.34 14.71 -15.42
CA VAL A 223 14.24 15.64 -15.10
C VAL A 223 13.33 15.06 -14.02
N LEU A 224 13.00 13.78 -14.12
CA LEU A 224 12.20 13.07 -13.12
C LEU A 224 12.89 13.04 -11.76
N PHE A 225 14.19 12.77 -11.73
CA PHE A 225 14.97 12.77 -10.50
C PHE A 225 15.06 14.18 -9.87
N GLU A 226 15.31 15.21 -10.67
CA GLU A 226 15.32 16.59 -10.18
C GLU A 226 13.94 17.03 -9.66
N GLY A 227 12.88 16.72 -10.41
CA GLY A 227 11.51 16.98 -9.99
C GLY A 227 11.12 16.26 -8.71
N TYR A 228 11.56 15.01 -8.52
CA TYR A 228 11.41 14.28 -7.26
C TYR A 228 12.08 15.00 -6.09
N ILE A 229 13.33 15.44 -6.25
CA ILE A 229 14.06 16.19 -5.19
C ILE A 229 13.29 17.47 -4.84
N ILE A 230 12.83 18.23 -5.84
CA ILE A 230 12.06 19.44 -5.63
C ILE A 230 10.72 19.15 -4.93
N SER A 231 10.06 18.04 -5.26
CA SER A 231 8.76 17.66 -4.69
C SER A 231 8.82 17.39 -3.20
N LEU A 232 9.94 16.86 -2.71
CA LEU A 232 10.18 16.64 -1.27
C LEU A 232 10.30 17.95 -0.48
N GLU A 233 10.75 19.03 -1.13
CA GLU A 233 10.83 20.35 -0.50
C GLU A 233 9.50 21.12 -0.65
N SER A 234 8.90 21.06 -1.84
CA SER A 234 7.63 21.73 -2.14
C SER A 234 6.96 21.12 -3.38
N PRO A 235 5.80 20.46 -3.21
CA PRO A 235 5.02 19.96 -4.32
C PRO A 235 4.63 21.02 -5.35
N ASP A 236 4.38 22.27 -4.92
CA ASP A 236 4.04 23.37 -5.84
C ASP A 236 5.24 23.83 -6.68
N LYS A 237 6.45 23.83 -6.10
CA LYS A 237 7.67 24.11 -6.89
C LYS A 237 7.92 23.02 -7.92
N ALA A 238 7.67 21.73 -7.57
CA ALA A 238 7.79 20.61 -8.50
C ALA A 238 6.77 20.74 -9.64
N ALA A 239 5.52 21.11 -9.34
CA ALA A 239 4.50 21.34 -10.34
C ALA A 239 4.92 22.44 -11.34
N ASN A 240 5.45 23.57 -10.86
CA ASN A 240 5.98 24.64 -11.70
C ASN A 240 7.19 24.19 -12.53
N PHE A 241 8.07 23.38 -11.96
CA PHE A 241 9.21 22.80 -12.66
C PHE A 241 8.76 21.91 -13.82
N TYR A 242 7.85 20.96 -13.58
CA TYR A 242 7.30 20.09 -14.62
C TYR A 242 6.52 20.86 -15.70
N THR A 243 5.70 21.83 -15.31
CA THR A 243 4.96 22.68 -16.26
C THR A 243 5.91 23.44 -17.17
N THR A 244 6.99 24.01 -16.61
CA THR A 244 8.01 24.73 -17.39
C THR A 244 8.74 23.82 -18.36
N TYR A 245 9.07 22.62 -17.95
CA TYR A 245 9.71 21.63 -18.80
C TYR A 245 8.77 21.17 -19.92
N LEU A 246 7.53 20.79 -19.60
CA LEU A 246 6.52 20.29 -20.54
C LEU A 246 6.07 21.35 -21.57
N ARG A 247 6.18 22.64 -21.23
CA ARG A 247 5.96 23.73 -22.21
C ARG A 247 7.02 23.72 -23.31
N LYS A 248 8.26 23.37 -22.98
CA LYS A 248 9.38 23.29 -23.91
C LYS A 248 9.45 21.93 -24.65
N TYR A 249 9.03 20.86 -23.95
CA TYR A 249 9.10 19.49 -24.46
C TYR A 249 7.75 18.80 -24.26
N PRO A 250 6.71 19.15 -25.05
CA PRO A 250 5.35 18.64 -24.85
C PRO A 250 5.20 17.14 -25.11
N GLU A 251 6.14 16.52 -25.82
CA GLU A 251 6.17 15.09 -26.11
C GLU A 251 6.75 14.24 -24.96
N ALA A 252 7.25 14.86 -23.88
CA ALA A 252 7.88 14.15 -22.76
C ALA A 252 6.84 13.43 -21.88
N GLY A 253 6.39 12.28 -22.35
CA GLY A 253 5.28 11.53 -21.75
C GLY A 253 5.53 11.06 -20.34
N GLU A 254 6.75 10.58 -20.01
CA GLU A 254 7.09 10.12 -18.65
C GLU A 254 7.05 11.28 -17.63
N VAL A 255 7.56 12.45 -18.02
CA VAL A 255 7.50 13.66 -17.17
C VAL A 255 6.06 14.12 -17.00
N ARG A 256 5.24 14.05 -18.06
CA ARG A 256 3.81 14.37 -18.01
C ARG A 256 3.07 13.43 -17.07
N LEU A 257 3.38 12.14 -17.13
CA LEU A 257 2.80 11.13 -16.23
C LEU A 257 3.10 11.45 -14.77
N GLU A 258 4.35 11.78 -14.46
CA GLU A 258 4.73 12.11 -13.07
C GLU A 258 4.10 13.43 -12.62
N TYR A 259 3.99 14.42 -13.51
CA TYR A 259 3.27 15.66 -13.22
C TYR A 259 1.78 15.41 -12.93
N ALA A 260 1.12 14.58 -13.73
CA ALA A 260 -0.27 14.21 -13.51
C ALA A 260 -0.49 13.52 -12.16
N LYS A 261 0.41 12.59 -11.77
CA LYS A 261 0.40 11.96 -10.44
C LYS A 261 0.60 12.99 -9.31
N LEU A 262 1.52 13.92 -9.48
CA LEU A 262 1.74 15.00 -8.50
C LEU A 262 0.48 15.84 -8.31
N LEU A 263 -0.21 16.21 -9.38
CA LEU A 263 -1.47 16.93 -9.32
C LEU A 263 -2.58 16.14 -8.61
N THR A 264 -2.65 14.83 -8.86
CA THR A 264 -3.59 13.93 -8.17
C THR A 264 -3.35 13.92 -6.66
N ASN A 265 -2.07 13.81 -6.25
CA ASN A 265 -1.69 13.85 -4.83
C ASN A 265 -2.01 15.21 -4.17
N GLN A 266 -1.97 16.30 -4.94
CA GLN A 266 -2.39 17.63 -4.51
C GLN A 266 -3.93 17.83 -4.55
N LYS A 267 -4.71 16.80 -4.92
CA LYS A 267 -6.17 16.87 -5.12
C LYS A 267 -6.59 17.87 -6.20
N LYS A 268 -5.70 18.23 -7.13
CA LYS A 268 -5.99 19.07 -8.29
C LYS A 268 -6.52 18.21 -9.44
N TYR A 269 -7.65 17.54 -9.20
CA TYR A 269 -8.15 16.44 -10.04
C TYR A 269 -8.47 16.85 -11.49
N SER A 270 -9.02 18.05 -11.70
CA SER A 270 -9.28 18.55 -13.06
C SER A 270 -8.00 18.69 -13.88
N LEU A 271 -6.96 19.30 -13.30
CA LEU A 271 -5.67 19.45 -13.98
C LEU A 271 -4.99 18.10 -14.20
N ALA A 272 -5.08 17.20 -13.21
CA ALA A 272 -4.55 15.83 -13.33
C ALA A 272 -5.23 15.09 -14.49
N LYS A 273 -6.57 15.14 -14.57
CA LYS A 273 -7.35 14.54 -15.66
C LYS A 273 -6.87 15.05 -17.03
N ASP A 274 -6.70 16.34 -17.18
CA ASP A 274 -6.27 16.95 -18.45
C ASP A 274 -4.87 16.48 -18.88
N GLU A 275 -3.95 16.30 -17.93
CA GLU A 275 -2.62 15.78 -18.24
C GLU A 275 -2.65 14.28 -18.57
N PHE A 276 -3.45 13.46 -17.85
CA PHE A 276 -3.63 12.05 -18.18
C PHE A 276 -4.29 11.85 -19.56
N LEU A 277 -5.26 12.69 -19.94
CA LEU A 277 -5.90 12.61 -21.25
C LEU A 277 -4.91 12.82 -22.42
N LYS A 278 -3.85 13.60 -22.21
CA LYS A 278 -2.77 13.76 -23.21
C LYS A 278 -1.91 12.49 -23.34
N ILE A 279 -1.87 11.64 -22.29
CA ILE A 279 -1.08 10.41 -22.27
C ILE A 279 -1.87 9.23 -22.84
N VAL A 280 -3.17 9.18 -22.63
CA VAL A 280 -4.02 8.01 -22.91
C VAL A 280 -4.01 7.56 -24.38
N ASN A 281 -3.62 8.44 -25.29
CA ASN A 281 -3.49 8.18 -26.72
C ASN A 281 -2.01 8.13 -27.19
N SER A 282 -1.06 8.12 -26.26
CA SER A 282 0.38 8.05 -26.55
C SER A 282 0.90 6.61 -26.48
N SER A 283 2.19 6.42 -26.75
CA SER A 283 2.90 5.14 -26.55
C SER A 283 2.95 4.66 -25.10
N LEU A 284 2.65 5.54 -24.13
CA LEU A 284 2.55 5.21 -22.72
C LEU A 284 1.13 4.78 -22.31
N ALA A 285 0.18 4.78 -23.25
CA ALA A 285 -1.19 4.38 -22.99
C ALA A 285 -1.25 2.92 -22.48
N SER A 286 -1.87 2.74 -21.32
CA SER A 286 -2.07 1.42 -20.74
C SER A 286 -3.47 1.28 -20.14
N ALA A 287 -3.82 0.05 -19.75
CA ALA A 287 -5.06 -0.23 -19.03
C ALA A 287 -5.12 0.55 -17.71
N GLU A 288 -4.01 0.60 -16.97
CA GLU A 288 -3.91 1.31 -15.69
C GLU A 288 -4.07 2.82 -15.84
N ILE A 289 -3.53 3.41 -16.91
CA ILE A 289 -3.71 4.85 -17.19
C ILE A 289 -5.18 5.14 -17.50
N SER A 290 -5.83 4.33 -18.34
CA SER A 290 -7.26 4.45 -18.61
C SER A 290 -8.09 4.33 -17.34
N PHE A 291 -7.79 3.35 -16.50
CA PHE A 291 -8.42 3.18 -15.20
C PHE A 291 -8.20 4.40 -14.29
N THR A 292 -7.00 4.94 -14.24
CA THR A 292 -6.71 6.15 -13.45
C THR A 292 -7.54 7.36 -13.93
N VAL A 293 -7.65 7.56 -15.24
CA VAL A 293 -8.49 8.62 -15.81
C VAL A 293 -9.96 8.44 -15.41
N SER A 294 -10.45 7.19 -15.43
CA SER A 294 -11.84 6.91 -15.01
C SER A 294 -12.09 7.24 -13.55
N LEU A 295 -11.15 6.93 -12.64
CA LEU A 295 -11.28 7.28 -11.23
C LEU A 295 -11.28 8.78 -10.99
N LEU A 296 -10.45 9.54 -11.73
CA LEU A 296 -10.46 11.00 -11.67
C LEU A 296 -11.75 11.59 -12.22
N ALA A 297 -12.30 10.98 -13.26
CA ALA A 297 -13.60 11.39 -13.81
C ALA A 297 -14.74 11.11 -12.81
N ILE A 298 -14.73 9.99 -12.11
CA ILE A 298 -15.69 9.67 -11.01
C ILE A 298 -15.60 10.74 -9.90
N GLU A 299 -14.39 11.08 -9.47
CA GLU A 299 -14.19 12.10 -8.42
C GLU A 299 -14.71 13.48 -8.84
N LEU A 300 -14.70 13.77 -10.14
CA LEU A 300 -15.24 14.99 -10.74
C LEU A 300 -16.73 14.88 -11.14
N ALA A 301 -17.38 13.75 -10.83
CA ALA A 301 -18.75 13.42 -11.24
C ALA A 301 -18.98 13.45 -12.77
N ASP A 302 -17.94 13.24 -13.57
CA ASP A 302 -17.98 13.13 -15.03
C ASP A 302 -18.17 11.66 -15.41
N PHE A 303 -19.40 11.15 -15.21
CA PHE A 303 -19.69 9.71 -15.31
C PHE A 303 -19.61 9.17 -16.75
N ASP A 304 -19.85 10.00 -17.77
CA ASP A 304 -19.72 9.59 -19.16
C ASP A 304 -18.25 9.36 -19.54
N LEU A 305 -17.38 10.25 -19.10
CA LEU A 305 -15.94 10.09 -19.28
C LEU A 305 -15.42 8.90 -18.47
N ALA A 306 -15.92 8.71 -17.26
CA ALA A 306 -15.55 7.59 -16.39
C ALA A 306 -15.89 6.25 -17.06
N GLU A 307 -17.11 6.06 -17.52
CA GLU A 307 -17.53 4.85 -18.21
C GLU A 307 -16.68 4.57 -19.44
N LYS A 308 -16.49 5.59 -20.31
CA LYS A 308 -15.64 5.47 -21.49
C LYS A 308 -14.26 4.89 -21.16
N PHE A 309 -13.60 5.40 -20.11
CA PHE A 309 -12.25 4.96 -19.78
C PHE A 309 -12.21 3.69 -18.95
N LEU A 310 -13.28 3.33 -18.23
CA LEU A 310 -13.45 2.00 -17.64
C LEU A 310 -13.54 0.94 -18.74
N LEU A 311 -14.37 1.14 -19.75
CA LEU A 311 -14.50 0.23 -20.89
C LEU A 311 -13.19 0.12 -21.68
N GLN A 312 -12.52 1.23 -21.95
CA GLN A 312 -11.21 1.22 -22.60
C GLN A 312 -10.14 0.48 -21.78
N SER A 313 -10.21 0.57 -20.45
CA SER A 313 -9.32 -0.18 -19.55
C SER A 313 -9.55 -1.68 -19.66
N LEU A 314 -10.81 -2.14 -19.75
CA LEU A 314 -11.17 -3.53 -20.01
C LEU A 314 -10.64 -4.02 -21.36
N GLU A 315 -10.84 -3.25 -22.42
CA GLU A 315 -10.36 -3.57 -23.77
C GLU A 315 -8.83 -3.71 -23.82
N ARG A 316 -8.12 -2.94 -23.00
CA ARG A 316 -6.66 -3.00 -22.87
C ARG A 316 -6.17 -4.09 -21.92
N GLY A 317 -7.05 -4.91 -21.37
CA GLY A 317 -6.69 -6.06 -20.53
C GLY A 317 -6.30 -5.68 -19.10
N TYR A 318 -7.06 -4.81 -18.44
CA TYR A 318 -6.83 -4.50 -17.01
C TYR A 318 -6.82 -5.77 -16.16
N PRO A 319 -5.84 -5.96 -15.26
CA PRO A 319 -5.64 -7.24 -14.55
C PRO A 319 -6.77 -7.65 -13.61
N GLN A 320 -7.62 -6.71 -13.19
CA GLN A 320 -8.72 -6.93 -12.24
C GLN A 320 -10.04 -6.42 -12.81
N PRO A 321 -10.61 -7.07 -13.84
CA PRO A 321 -11.82 -6.61 -14.51
C PRO A 321 -13.02 -6.49 -13.57
N GLU A 322 -13.08 -7.31 -12.50
CA GLU A 322 -14.15 -7.29 -11.50
C GLU A 322 -14.23 -5.94 -10.78
N GLN A 323 -13.09 -5.31 -10.53
CA GLN A 323 -13.05 -3.97 -9.95
C GLN A 323 -13.74 -2.95 -10.87
N ILE A 324 -13.49 -3.06 -12.18
CA ILE A 324 -14.13 -2.18 -13.18
C ILE A 324 -15.64 -2.42 -13.22
N TYR A 325 -16.10 -3.69 -13.15
CA TYR A 325 -17.53 -4.00 -13.12
C TYR A 325 -18.24 -3.36 -11.93
N ILE A 326 -17.61 -3.31 -10.75
CA ILE A 326 -18.14 -2.61 -9.58
C ILE A 326 -18.30 -1.10 -9.86
N TYR A 327 -17.30 -0.45 -10.45
CA TYR A 327 -17.40 0.98 -10.77
C TYR A 327 -18.47 1.27 -11.82
N LEU A 328 -18.57 0.44 -12.87
CA LEU A 328 -19.62 0.56 -13.87
C LEU A 328 -21.01 0.41 -13.25
N ALA A 329 -21.20 -0.61 -12.38
CA ALA A 329 -22.45 -0.79 -11.67
C ALA A 329 -22.83 0.42 -10.81
N ARG A 330 -21.88 1.02 -10.13
CA ARG A 330 -22.12 2.24 -9.30
C ARG A 330 -22.48 3.46 -10.17
N ILE A 331 -21.86 3.58 -11.35
CA ILE A 331 -22.24 4.64 -12.32
C ILE A 331 -23.67 4.43 -12.79
N GLU A 332 -24.05 3.20 -13.18
CA GLU A 332 -25.40 2.89 -13.61
C GLU A 332 -26.45 3.08 -12.48
N ASP A 333 -26.11 2.72 -11.23
CA ASP A 333 -26.98 3.04 -10.07
C ASP A 333 -27.16 4.55 -9.89
N THR A 334 -26.12 5.35 -10.10
CA THR A 334 -26.20 6.81 -10.01
C THR A 334 -27.10 7.40 -11.11
N ARG A 335 -27.13 6.77 -12.28
CA ARG A 335 -28.02 7.12 -13.39
C ARG A 335 -29.46 6.59 -13.22
N GLY A 336 -29.70 5.72 -12.24
CA GLY A 336 -30.99 5.07 -12.02
C GLY A 336 -31.22 3.82 -12.90
N ASN A 337 -30.18 3.33 -13.58
CA ASN A 337 -30.24 2.18 -14.49
C ASN A 337 -30.02 0.88 -13.72
N TYR A 338 -31.03 0.48 -12.94
CA TYR A 338 -30.95 -0.68 -12.04
C TYR A 338 -30.56 -1.99 -12.73
N THR A 339 -31.20 -2.30 -13.86
CA THR A 339 -30.96 -3.57 -14.61
C THR A 339 -29.53 -3.67 -15.12
N GLU A 340 -28.99 -2.56 -15.64
CA GLU A 340 -27.62 -2.45 -16.13
C GLU A 340 -26.62 -2.59 -14.99
N ALA A 341 -26.89 -1.97 -13.83
CA ALA A 341 -26.06 -2.12 -12.63
C ALA A 341 -25.97 -3.58 -12.20
N LEU A 342 -27.08 -4.29 -12.13
CA LEU A 342 -27.10 -5.74 -11.82
C LEU A 342 -26.36 -6.55 -12.88
N THR A 343 -26.48 -6.19 -14.16
CA THR A 343 -25.80 -6.88 -15.26
C THR A 343 -24.28 -6.83 -15.08
N TRP A 344 -23.73 -5.69 -14.68
CA TRP A 344 -22.31 -5.55 -14.40
C TRP A 344 -21.87 -6.39 -13.20
N LEU A 345 -22.59 -6.33 -12.07
CA LEU A 345 -22.26 -7.10 -10.87
C LEU A 345 -22.39 -8.62 -11.10
N ASN A 346 -23.32 -9.05 -11.94
CA ASN A 346 -23.50 -10.46 -12.29
C ASN A 346 -22.36 -11.06 -13.13
N LYS A 347 -21.47 -10.25 -13.69
CA LYS A 347 -20.24 -10.75 -14.34
C LYS A 347 -19.23 -11.27 -13.31
N ILE A 348 -19.33 -10.88 -12.04
CA ILE A 348 -18.42 -11.30 -10.96
C ILE A 348 -18.91 -12.64 -10.38
N LYS A 349 -18.28 -13.75 -10.77
CA LYS A 349 -18.69 -15.11 -10.39
C LYS A 349 -17.86 -15.71 -9.24
N SER A 350 -16.64 -15.20 -9.02
CA SER A 350 -15.70 -15.68 -8.01
C SER A 350 -14.62 -14.63 -7.77
N GLY A 351 -13.63 -14.92 -6.89
CA GLY A 351 -12.50 -14.05 -6.65
C GLY A 351 -12.71 -13.04 -5.53
N PRO A 352 -11.75 -12.12 -5.32
CA PRO A 352 -11.74 -11.23 -4.16
C PRO A 352 -12.91 -10.24 -4.10
N PHE A 353 -13.52 -9.91 -5.24
CA PHE A 353 -14.63 -8.97 -5.33
C PHE A 353 -16.01 -9.65 -5.29
N PHE A 354 -16.06 -10.98 -5.16
CA PHE A 354 -17.32 -11.73 -5.21
C PHE A 354 -18.29 -11.31 -4.10
N ILE A 355 -17.84 -11.33 -2.85
CA ILE A 355 -18.69 -10.97 -1.70
C ILE A 355 -19.11 -9.49 -1.77
N GLU A 356 -18.19 -8.59 -2.11
CA GLU A 356 -18.51 -7.16 -2.31
C GLU A 356 -19.60 -7.00 -3.38
N SER A 357 -19.50 -7.71 -4.50
CA SER A 357 -20.51 -7.65 -5.57
C SER A 357 -21.89 -8.10 -5.10
N LYS A 358 -21.97 -9.14 -4.22
CA LYS A 358 -23.25 -9.64 -3.71
C LYS A 358 -23.87 -8.69 -2.70
N ILE A 359 -23.06 -8.04 -1.88
CA ILE A 359 -23.51 -6.98 -0.97
C ILE A 359 -24.06 -5.80 -1.79
N LEU A 360 -23.35 -5.33 -2.81
CA LEU A 360 -23.81 -4.24 -3.66
C LEU A 360 -25.11 -4.61 -4.42
N MET A 361 -25.24 -5.86 -4.87
CA MET A 361 -26.50 -6.34 -5.47
C MET A 361 -27.66 -6.24 -4.48
N ALA A 362 -27.45 -6.69 -3.24
CA ALA A 362 -28.47 -6.61 -2.20
C ALA A 362 -28.83 -5.17 -1.85
N GLU A 363 -27.85 -4.26 -1.79
CA GLU A 363 -28.09 -2.81 -1.59
C GLU A 363 -28.95 -2.22 -2.72
N LEU A 364 -28.69 -2.62 -3.98
CA LEU A 364 -29.50 -2.22 -5.13
C LEU A 364 -30.91 -2.80 -5.05
N ILE A 365 -31.07 -4.08 -4.72
CA ILE A 365 -32.36 -4.73 -4.54
C ILE A 365 -33.13 -4.01 -3.40
N ALA A 366 -32.49 -3.70 -2.28
CA ALA A 366 -33.12 -2.97 -1.19
C ALA A 366 -33.64 -1.59 -1.63
N LYS A 367 -32.88 -0.92 -2.49
CA LYS A 367 -33.24 0.42 -2.99
C LYS A 367 -34.41 0.41 -3.99
N TYR A 368 -34.51 -0.61 -4.83
CA TYR A 368 -35.44 -0.63 -5.97
C TYR A 368 -36.60 -1.62 -5.82
N GLU A 369 -36.41 -2.73 -5.11
CA GLU A 369 -37.42 -3.79 -4.95
C GLU A 369 -37.90 -3.95 -3.50
N GLY A 370 -37.06 -3.60 -2.52
CA GLY A 370 -37.38 -3.64 -1.11
C GLY A 370 -36.40 -4.48 -0.28
N ASN A 371 -36.48 -4.28 1.05
CA ASN A 371 -35.52 -4.85 1.99
C ASN A 371 -35.68 -6.36 2.17
N ASP A 372 -36.89 -6.88 2.09
CA ASP A 372 -37.15 -8.32 2.25
C ASP A 372 -36.52 -9.12 1.09
N GLN A 373 -36.70 -8.64 -0.15
CA GLN A 373 -36.08 -9.23 -1.34
C GLN A 373 -34.55 -9.16 -1.28
N ALA A 374 -34.01 -8.05 -0.79
CA ALA A 374 -32.58 -7.87 -0.59
C ALA A 374 -31.99 -8.88 0.40
N ILE A 375 -32.65 -9.10 1.53
CA ILE A 375 -32.23 -10.08 2.54
C ILE A 375 -32.29 -11.49 1.96
N GLU A 376 -33.38 -11.86 1.26
CA GLU A 376 -33.55 -13.15 0.60
C GLU A 376 -32.45 -13.38 -0.45
N SER A 377 -32.07 -12.36 -1.20
CA SER A 377 -31.00 -12.45 -2.20
C SER A 377 -29.65 -12.87 -1.61
N LEU A 378 -29.38 -12.55 -0.35
CA LEU A 378 -28.14 -12.92 0.34
C LEU A 378 -28.18 -14.36 0.91
N ASP A 379 -29.39 -14.95 1.10
CA ASP A 379 -29.55 -16.31 1.65
C ASP A 379 -29.16 -17.43 0.69
N GLN A 380 -29.13 -17.17 -0.61
CA GLN A 380 -28.75 -18.15 -1.64
C GLN A 380 -27.27 -18.57 -1.59
N TYR A 381 -26.41 -17.82 -0.90
CA TYR A 381 -24.97 -18.07 -0.88
C TYR A 381 -24.57 -18.91 0.34
N THR A 382 -24.62 -20.24 0.24
CA THR A 382 -24.42 -21.16 1.36
C THR A 382 -23.00 -21.75 1.44
N ASN A 383 -22.32 -21.99 0.32
CA ASN A 383 -21.00 -22.63 0.26
C ASN A 383 -19.85 -21.60 0.38
N LEU A 384 -19.82 -20.88 1.50
CA LEU A 384 -18.86 -19.82 1.76
C LEU A 384 -18.04 -20.10 3.04
N THR A 385 -16.86 -19.48 3.12
CA THR A 385 -16.09 -19.45 4.37
C THR A 385 -16.87 -18.71 5.47
N THR A 386 -16.54 -18.98 6.73
CA THR A 386 -17.19 -18.29 7.86
C THR A 386 -17.05 -16.77 7.77
N GLU A 387 -15.89 -16.29 7.34
CA GLU A 387 -15.63 -14.86 7.10
C GLU A 387 -16.58 -14.25 6.07
N ALA A 388 -16.70 -14.90 4.89
CA ALA A 388 -17.58 -14.44 3.82
C ALA A 388 -19.06 -14.47 4.24
N ARG A 389 -19.49 -15.53 4.96
CA ARG A 389 -20.84 -15.59 5.53
C ARG A 389 -21.10 -14.45 6.51
N LEU A 390 -20.12 -14.12 7.36
CA LEU A 390 -20.24 -13.01 8.28
C LEU A 390 -20.37 -11.66 7.57
N GLN A 391 -19.65 -11.46 6.46
CA GLN A 391 -19.78 -10.23 5.66
C GLN A 391 -21.19 -10.08 5.06
N LEU A 392 -21.75 -11.15 4.47
CA LEU A 392 -23.12 -11.15 3.97
C LEU A 392 -24.15 -10.96 5.09
N PHE A 393 -23.91 -11.59 6.24
CA PHE A 393 -24.77 -11.43 7.42
C PHE A 393 -24.78 -9.98 7.91
N ARG A 394 -23.62 -9.33 7.97
CA ARG A 394 -23.52 -7.90 8.30
C ARG A 394 -24.30 -7.01 7.33
N ALA A 395 -24.28 -7.36 6.04
CA ALA A 395 -25.08 -6.63 5.05
C ALA A 395 -26.59 -6.76 5.34
N LYS A 396 -27.09 -7.94 5.72
CA LYS A 396 -28.48 -8.12 6.15
C LYS A 396 -28.82 -7.25 7.36
N ILE A 397 -27.97 -7.27 8.37
CA ILE A 397 -28.13 -6.43 9.56
C ILE A 397 -28.17 -4.94 9.18
N SER A 398 -27.29 -4.51 8.26
CA SER A 398 -27.29 -3.13 7.78
C SER A 398 -28.59 -2.74 7.05
N ILE A 399 -29.13 -3.66 6.25
CA ILE A 399 -30.43 -3.45 5.57
C ILE A 399 -31.56 -3.32 6.58
N LEU A 400 -31.63 -4.20 7.59
CA LEU A 400 -32.63 -4.10 8.67
C LEU A 400 -32.53 -2.77 9.45
N TYR A 401 -31.31 -2.30 9.71
CA TYR A 401 -31.11 -1.00 10.34
C TYR A 401 -31.60 0.18 9.49
N SER A 402 -31.38 0.14 8.18
CA SER A 402 -31.85 1.20 7.27
C SER A 402 -33.38 1.30 7.25
N ASP A 403 -34.06 0.22 7.60
CA ASP A 403 -35.52 0.09 7.69
C ASP A 403 -36.10 0.34 9.12
N ASN A 404 -35.24 0.74 10.06
CA ASN A 404 -35.59 0.90 11.50
C ASN A 404 -36.09 -0.41 12.13
N LYS A 405 -35.74 -1.58 11.61
CA LYS A 405 -36.10 -2.92 12.13
C LYS A 405 -35.05 -3.43 13.13
N GLU A 406 -34.70 -2.63 14.13
CA GLU A 406 -33.66 -2.98 15.11
C GLU A 406 -34.01 -4.24 15.92
N THR A 407 -35.28 -4.47 16.21
CA THR A 407 -35.74 -5.69 16.92
C THR A 407 -35.52 -6.93 16.06
N GLU A 408 -35.87 -6.88 14.77
CA GLU A 408 -35.62 -8.00 13.84
C GLU A 408 -34.14 -8.29 13.67
N ALA A 409 -33.29 -7.24 13.59
CA ALA A 409 -31.84 -7.39 13.56
C ALA A 409 -31.32 -8.09 14.83
N TYR A 410 -31.86 -7.75 16.01
CA TYR A 410 -31.48 -8.36 17.27
C TYR A 410 -31.88 -9.84 17.34
N ASP A 411 -33.11 -10.17 16.92
CA ASP A 411 -33.61 -11.55 16.89
C ASP A 411 -32.81 -12.40 15.89
N LEU A 412 -32.43 -11.81 14.75
CA LEU A 412 -31.58 -12.47 13.77
C LEU A 412 -30.15 -12.72 14.30
N MET A 413 -29.54 -11.75 15.01
CA MET A 413 -28.26 -11.94 15.69
C MET A 413 -28.34 -13.09 16.71
N LYS A 414 -29.40 -13.12 17.52
CA LYS A 414 -29.61 -14.17 18.51
C LYS A 414 -29.77 -15.55 17.86
N LYS A 415 -30.50 -15.64 16.75
CA LYS A 415 -30.70 -16.89 15.99
C LYS A 415 -29.39 -17.42 15.41
N GLU A 416 -28.53 -16.55 14.90
CA GLU A 416 -27.30 -16.91 14.22
C GLU A 416 -26.09 -17.07 15.15
N GLU A 417 -26.25 -16.85 16.46
CA GLU A 417 -25.16 -16.86 17.43
C GLU A 417 -24.35 -18.15 17.42
N GLU A 418 -25.02 -19.32 17.36
CA GLU A 418 -24.33 -20.62 17.31
C GLU A 418 -23.52 -20.82 16.03
N ASN A 419 -24.01 -20.28 14.89
CA ASN A 419 -23.33 -20.37 13.60
C ASN A 419 -22.02 -19.55 13.57
N PHE A 420 -21.92 -18.51 14.41
CA PHE A 420 -20.76 -17.61 14.49
C PHE A 420 -20.10 -17.61 15.86
N LYS A 421 -20.33 -18.61 16.72
CA LYS A 421 -19.82 -18.65 18.10
C LYS A 421 -18.31 -18.48 18.23
N GLY A 422 -17.53 -18.86 17.22
CA GLY A 422 -16.08 -18.69 17.17
C GLY A 422 -15.60 -17.37 16.57
N SER A 423 -16.50 -16.44 16.20
CA SER A 423 -16.14 -15.16 15.63
C SER A 423 -16.19 -14.04 16.68
N ALA A 424 -15.03 -13.45 16.97
CA ALA A 424 -14.94 -12.28 17.83
C ALA A 424 -15.66 -11.08 17.22
N GLU A 425 -15.62 -10.96 15.91
CA GLU A 425 -16.25 -9.89 15.15
C GLU A 425 -17.78 -9.97 15.25
N PHE A 426 -18.35 -11.17 15.15
CA PHE A 426 -19.80 -11.37 15.35
C PHE A 426 -20.22 -11.03 16.80
N LYS A 427 -19.45 -11.51 17.78
CA LYS A 427 -19.73 -11.22 19.20
C LYS A 427 -19.69 -9.72 19.49
N TYR A 428 -18.74 -9.01 18.88
CA TYR A 428 -18.66 -7.55 18.98
C TYR A 428 -19.88 -6.86 18.36
N ASP A 429 -20.26 -7.23 17.12
CA ASP A 429 -21.42 -6.62 16.45
C ASP A 429 -22.72 -6.86 17.24
N TYR A 430 -22.89 -8.08 17.78
CA TYR A 430 -24.04 -8.42 18.61
C TYR A 430 -24.03 -7.64 19.93
N ALA A 431 -22.86 -7.45 20.53
CA ALA A 431 -22.73 -6.63 21.74
C ALA A 431 -23.15 -5.17 21.51
N MET A 432 -22.74 -4.57 20.39
CA MET A 432 -23.12 -3.19 20.04
C MET A 432 -24.64 -3.06 19.81
N LEU A 433 -25.25 -4.09 19.23
CA LEU A 433 -26.69 -4.13 19.07
C LEU A 433 -27.40 -4.32 20.42
N ALA A 434 -26.90 -5.20 21.27
CA ALA A 434 -27.46 -5.40 22.63
C ALA A 434 -27.40 -4.10 23.46
N GLU A 435 -26.32 -3.32 23.34
CA GLU A 435 -26.21 -2.00 23.98
C GLU A 435 -27.29 -1.04 23.49
N ARG A 436 -27.52 -0.93 22.18
CA ARG A 436 -28.59 -0.10 21.60
C ARG A 436 -29.97 -0.51 22.08
N MET A 437 -30.21 -1.81 22.28
CA MET A 437 -31.45 -2.36 22.84
C MET A 437 -31.54 -2.21 24.37
N GLY A 438 -30.55 -1.54 25.00
CA GLY A 438 -30.49 -1.34 26.45
C GLY A 438 -30.09 -2.57 27.27
N ASN A 439 -29.71 -3.69 26.60
CA ASN A 439 -29.26 -4.91 27.25
C ASN A 439 -27.76 -4.88 27.54
N THR A 440 -27.37 -4.03 28.49
CA THR A 440 -25.95 -3.83 28.84
C THR A 440 -25.30 -5.06 29.50
N VAL A 441 -26.10 -5.97 30.09
CA VAL A 441 -25.57 -7.23 30.66
C VAL A 441 -25.13 -8.17 29.56
N LEU A 442 -25.94 -8.37 28.54
CA LEU A 442 -25.59 -9.18 27.39
C LEU A 442 -24.43 -8.55 26.62
N MET A 443 -24.42 -7.23 26.44
CA MET A 443 -23.31 -6.51 25.81
C MET A 443 -21.98 -6.79 26.51
N GLU A 444 -21.92 -6.67 27.85
CA GLU A 444 -20.70 -6.96 28.63
C GLU A 444 -20.25 -8.43 28.44
N GLN A 445 -21.20 -9.38 28.50
CA GLN A 445 -20.90 -10.80 28.27
C GLN A 445 -20.27 -11.05 26.89
N LEU A 446 -20.91 -10.54 25.83
CA LEU A 446 -20.47 -10.75 24.45
C LEU A 446 -19.10 -10.11 24.17
N LEU A 447 -18.83 -8.92 24.73
CA LEU A 447 -17.51 -8.28 24.59
C LEU A 447 -16.40 -9.08 25.28
N ARG A 448 -16.67 -9.65 26.48
CA ARG A 448 -15.74 -10.53 27.16
C ARG A 448 -15.50 -11.83 26.39
N GLU A 449 -16.53 -12.38 25.75
CA GLU A 449 -16.40 -13.53 24.85
C GLU A 449 -15.56 -13.19 23.62
N ALA A 450 -15.80 -12.02 22.98
CA ALA A 450 -15.00 -11.54 21.87
C ALA A 450 -13.52 -11.40 22.22
N ILE A 451 -13.21 -10.81 23.37
CA ILE A 451 -11.84 -10.69 23.89
C ILE A 451 -11.20 -12.07 24.16
N LYS A 452 -11.98 -13.02 24.68
CA LYS A 452 -11.48 -14.38 24.92
C LYS A 452 -11.15 -15.11 23.61
N ILE A 453 -11.95 -14.92 22.57
CA ILE A 453 -11.74 -15.51 21.23
C ILE A 453 -10.53 -14.86 20.56
N LYS A 454 -10.42 -13.53 20.64
CA LYS A 454 -9.37 -12.75 19.99
C LYS A 454 -8.73 -11.76 20.97
N PRO A 455 -7.67 -12.18 21.71
CA PRO A 455 -7.04 -11.37 22.75
C PRO A 455 -6.36 -10.08 22.26
N ASP A 456 -6.16 -9.92 20.97
CA ASP A 456 -5.60 -8.72 20.32
C ASP A 456 -6.70 -7.84 19.66
N TYR A 457 -7.96 -8.02 20.04
CA TYR A 457 -9.09 -7.29 19.45
C TYR A 457 -9.33 -5.95 20.15
N ALA A 458 -8.54 -4.93 19.79
CA ALA A 458 -8.52 -3.62 20.40
C ALA A 458 -9.91 -2.97 20.56
N VAL A 459 -10.77 -3.09 19.51
CA VAL A 459 -12.10 -2.46 19.52
C VAL A 459 -13.04 -3.06 20.57
N ALA A 460 -12.91 -4.36 20.91
CA ALA A 460 -13.73 -4.98 21.95
C ALA A 460 -13.31 -4.52 23.34
N TYR A 461 -12.02 -4.40 23.61
CA TYR A 461 -11.53 -3.79 24.85
C TYR A 461 -11.99 -2.34 24.99
N ASN A 462 -11.86 -1.57 23.90
CA ASN A 462 -12.29 -0.17 23.90
C ASN A 462 -13.79 -0.03 24.17
N ALA A 463 -14.63 -0.82 23.50
CA ALA A 463 -16.08 -0.78 23.70
C ALA A 463 -16.48 -1.14 25.13
N LEU A 464 -15.86 -2.17 25.70
CA LEU A 464 -16.12 -2.57 27.09
C LEU A 464 -15.72 -1.46 28.07
N GLY A 465 -14.51 -0.92 27.90
CA GLY A 465 -14.00 0.16 28.75
C GLY A 465 -14.80 1.45 28.61
N TYR A 466 -15.14 1.86 27.37
CA TYR A 466 -15.93 3.04 27.10
C TYR A 466 -17.33 2.94 27.71
N SER A 467 -18.02 1.80 27.54
CA SER A 467 -19.33 1.57 28.11
C SER A 467 -19.36 1.67 29.66
N PHE A 468 -18.31 1.20 30.32
CA PHE A 468 -18.15 1.38 31.76
C PHE A 468 -17.92 2.85 32.15
N ALA A 469 -17.05 3.54 31.40
CA ALA A 469 -16.74 4.94 31.66
C ALA A 469 -17.96 5.84 31.43
N ASP A 470 -18.73 5.61 30.37
CA ASP A 470 -19.93 6.40 30.06
C ASP A 470 -21.00 6.24 31.11
N ARG A 471 -21.24 5.00 31.55
CA ARG A 471 -22.16 4.69 32.65
C ARG A 471 -21.62 5.05 34.04
N ASN A 472 -20.41 5.53 34.15
CA ASN A 472 -19.70 5.88 35.38
C ASN A 472 -19.64 4.71 36.40
N ILE A 473 -19.34 3.49 35.92
CA ILE A 473 -19.23 2.27 36.73
C ILE A 473 -17.89 1.57 36.42
N LYS A 474 -17.36 0.77 37.34
CA LYS A 474 -16.17 -0.05 37.16
C LYS A 474 -14.99 0.73 36.51
N LEU A 475 -14.78 2.00 36.93
CA LEU A 475 -13.88 2.94 36.25
C LEU A 475 -12.43 2.45 36.16
N GLU A 476 -11.93 1.73 37.16
CA GLU A 476 -10.58 1.13 37.12
C GLU A 476 -10.50 0.03 36.06
N GLU A 477 -11.52 -0.83 35.97
CA GLU A 477 -11.60 -1.85 34.92
C GLU A 477 -11.75 -1.19 33.54
N ALA A 478 -12.53 -0.12 33.43
CA ALA A 478 -12.66 0.69 32.22
C ALA A 478 -11.28 1.18 31.73
N LYS A 479 -10.52 1.78 32.63
CA LYS A 479 -9.18 2.28 32.34
C LYS A 479 -8.24 1.15 31.86
N ILE A 480 -8.21 0.02 32.55
CA ILE A 480 -7.37 -1.13 32.17
C ILE A 480 -7.72 -1.62 30.76
N ASN A 481 -9.01 -1.79 30.46
CA ASN A 481 -9.42 -2.23 29.12
C ASN A 481 -9.01 -1.23 28.03
N ILE A 482 -9.19 0.08 28.27
CA ILE A 482 -8.80 1.09 27.28
C ILE A 482 -7.28 1.21 27.16
N GLU A 483 -6.49 0.98 28.23
CA GLU A 483 -5.03 0.91 28.19
C GLU A 483 -4.55 -0.26 27.31
N ILE A 484 -5.18 -1.44 27.43
CA ILE A 484 -4.90 -2.59 26.56
C ILE A 484 -5.23 -2.21 25.10
N ALA A 485 -6.42 -1.64 24.83
CA ALA A 485 -6.79 -1.21 23.50
C ALA A 485 -5.80 -0.21 22.91
N LEU A 486 -5.35 0.76 23.70
CA LEU A 486 -4.38 1.78 23.28
C LEU A 486 -2.99 1.20 23.04
N SER A 487 -2.58 0.16 23.78
CA SER A 487 -1.33 -0.56 23.54
C SER A 487 -1.33 -1.31 22.21
N LEU A 488 -2.49 -1.86 21.81
CA LEU A 488 -2.68 -2.55 20.54
C LEU A 488 -2.78 -1.58 19.35
N GLU A 489 -3.43 -0.43 19.53
CA GLU A 489 -3.62 0.60 18.51
C GLU A 489 -3.24 2.01 19.00
N PRO A 490 -1.94 2.34 19.16
CA PRO A 490 -1.48 3.56 19.83
C PRO A 490 -1.85 4.88 19.12
N ARG A 491 -2.27 4.83 17.86
CA ARG A 491 -2.65 6.02 17.07
C ARG A 491 -4.14 6.12 16.77
N ASN A 492 -4.94 5.27 17.37
CA ASN A 492 -6.39 5.28 17.17
C ASN A 492 -7.02 6.42 17.98
N HIS A 493 -7.53 7.43 17.29
CA HIS A 493 -8.14 8.62 17.91
C HIS A 493 -9.40 8.30 18.73
N TYR A 494 -10.18 7.28 18.37
CA TYR A 494 -11.35 6.86 19.15
C TYR A 494 -10.94 6.23 20.48
N ILE A 495 -9.88 5.42 20.49
CA ILE A 495 -9.36 4.83 21.75
C ILE A 495 -8.71 5.91 22.62
N MET A 496 -8.04 6.90 22.02
CA MET A 496 -7.54 8.07 22.76
C MET A 496 -8.68 8.89 23.38
N ASP A 497 -9.77 9.07 22.66
CA ASP A 497 -10.97 9.75 23.18
C ASP A 497 -11.55 9.00 24.37
N SER A 498 -11.73 7.68 24.25
CA SER A 498 -12.19 6.82 25.34
C SER A 498 -11.26 6.89 26.56
N MET A 499 -9.94 6.94 26.34
CA MET A 499 -8.97 7.13 27.42
C MET A 499 -9.16 8.50 28.09
N GLY A 500 -9.32 9.54 27.31
CA GLY A 500 -9.63 10.88 27.84
C GLY A 500 -10.92 10.89 28.65
N TRP A 501 -11.95 10.21 28.16
CA TRP A 501 -13.25 10.13 28.85
C TRP A 501 -13.15 9.39 30.19
N VAL A 502 -12.47 8.23 30.25
CA VAL A 502 -12.29 7.51 31.51
C VAL A 502 -11.43 8.29 32.51
N GLN A 503 -10.40 9.00 32.06
CA GLN A 503 -9.60 9.88 32.93
C GLN A 503 -10.46 11.02 33.51
N TYR A 504 -11.34 11.59 32.70
CA TYR A 504 -12.31 12.59 33.19
C TYR A 504 -13.25 12.02 34.26
N ARG A 505 -13.81 10.82 34.04
CA ARG A 505 -14.68 10.15 35.01
C ARG A 505 -13.96 9.80 36.31
N LEU A 506 -12.65 9.52 36.24
CA LEU A 506 -11.81 9.31 37.43
C LEU A 506 -11.39 10.63 38.13
N GLY A 507 -11.74 11.79 37.60
CA GLY A 507 -11.38 13.10 38.15
C GLY A 507 -10.00 13.62 37.69
N ASN A 508 -9.29 12.93 36.82
CA ASN A 508 -7.97 13.29 36.33
C ASN A 508 -8.05 14.26 35.14
N ILE A 509 -8.50 15.49 35.39
CA ILE A 509 -8.82 16.50 34.35
C ILE A 509 -7.64 16.78 33.41
N ASP A 510 -6.41 16.94 33.91
CA ASP A 510 -5.25 17.24 33.09
C ASP A 510 -4.91 16.08 32.13
N ALA A 511 -4.95 14.84 32.62
CA ALA A 511 -4.73 13.66 31.79
C ALA A 511 -5.84 13.51 30.73
N ALA A 512 -7.11 13.76 31.11
CA ALA A 512 -8.24 13.77 30.21
C ALA A 512 -8.03 14.76 29.04
N LEU A 513 -7.65 16.00 29.36
CA LEU A 513 -7.38 17.04 28.36
C LEU A 513 -6.22 16.67 27.44
N ASP A 514 -5.17 16.02 27.93
CA ASP A 514 -4.03 15.59 27.11
C ASP A 514 -4.47 14.57 26.06
N PHE A 515 -5.19 13.54 26.46
CA PHE A 515 -5.69 12.50 25.54
C PHE A 515 -6.72 13.05 24.55
N LEU A 516 -7.70 13.82 25.01
CA LEU A 516 -8.76 14.40 24.15
C LEU A 516 -8.19 15.39 23.13
N LYS A 517 -7.21 16.22 23.50
CA LYS A 517 -6.54 17.13 22.57
C LYS A 517 -5.73 16.37 21.53
N LYS A 518 -5.06 15.27 21.90
CA LYS A 518 -4.38 14.39 20.94
C LYS A 518 -5.36 13.76 19.98
N ALA A 519 -6.45 13.18 20.46
CA ALA A 519 -7.52 12.61 19.65
C ALA A 519 -8.08 13.63 18.65
N TYR A 520 -8.44 14.82 19.14
CA TYR A 520 -8.96 15.92 18.32
C TYR A 520 -7.98 16.42 17.27
N SER A 521 -6.66 16.42 17.57
CA SER A 521 -5.63 16.81 16.60
C SER A 521 -5.51 15.84 15.43
N ILE A 522 -5.82 14.55 15.66
CA ILE A 522 -5.81 13.51 14.61
C ILE A 522 -7.11 13.60 13.80
N LYS A 523 -8.24 13.70 14.46
CA LYS A 523 -9.56 13.78 13.81
C LYS A 523 -10.50 14.70 14.59
N LYS A 524 -11.02 15.71 13.89
CA LYS A 524 -12.05 16.63 14.42
C LYS A 524 -13.42 15.96 14.30
N ASP A 525 -13.64 14.92 15.08
CA ASP A 525 -14.88 14.18 15.15
C ASP A 525 -15.89 14.89 16.08
N PRO A 526 -17.22 14.84 15.82
CA PRO A 526 -18.20 15.52 16.65
C PRO A 526 -18.31 14.96 18.08
N GLU A 527 -18.11 13.65 18.29
CA GLU A 527 -18.11 13.02 19.61
C GLU A 527 -16.87 13.42 20.40
N ILE A 528 -15.69 13.35 19.79
CA ILE A 528 -14.43 13.85 20.39
C ILE A 528 -14.55 15.33 20.73
N SER A 529 -15.22 16.13 19.88
CA SER A 529 -15.45 17.55 20.13
C SER A 529 -16.40 17.76 21.32
N ALA A 530 -17.42 16.90 21.47
CA ALA A 530 -18.34 16.94 22.59
C ALA A 530 -17.62 16.67 23.91
N HIS A 531 -16.84 15.57 23.98
CA HIS A 531 -16.05 15.18 25.16
C HIS A 531 -15.00 16.23 25.50
N LEU A 532 -14.20 16.67 24.54
CA LEU A 532 -13.17 17.70 24.78
C LEU A 532 -13.77 19.00 25.29
N GLY A 533 -14.88 19.44 24.68
CA GLY A 533 -15.58 20.66 25.12
C GLY A 533 -16.16 20.52 26.52
N GLU A 534 -16.74 19.37 26.87
CA GLU A 534 -17.28 19.08 28.22
C GLU A 534 -16.15 19.14 29.27
N VAL A 535 -15.02 18.46 29.02
CA VAL A 535 -13.89 18.47 29.96
C VAL A 535 -13.24 19.86 30.07
N LEU A 536 -13.12 20.61 28.97
CA LEU A 536 -12.66 22.00 28.99
C LEU A 536 -13.59 22.91 29.82
N TRP A 537 -14.90 22.70 29.70
CA TRP A 537 -15.89 23.46 30.51
C TRP A 537 -15.72 23.20 32.01
N HIS A 538 -15.58 21.93 32.42
CA HIS A 538 -15.31 21.58 33.82
C HIS A 538 -13.94 22.06 34.30
N ALA A 539 -12.94 22.13 33.42
CA ALA A 539 -11.65 22.74 33.68
C ALA A 539 -11.69 24.29 33.75
N LYS A 540 -12.88 24.91 33.70
CA LYS A 540 -13.10 26.38 33.69
C LYS A 540 -12.52 27.08 32.45
N LYS A 541 -12.19 26.37 31.38
CA LYS A 541 -11.69 26.91 30.08
C LYS A 541 -12.88 27.14 29.13
N ILE A 542 -13.88 27.91 29.57
CA ILE A 542 -15.16 28.08 28.87
C ILE A 542 -14.98 28.62 27.44
N GLY A 543 -14.06 29.56 27.23
CA GLY A 543 -13.77 30.10 25.89
C GLY A 543 -13.26 29.06 24.90
N GLU A 544 -12.39 28.15 25.37
CA GLU A 544 -11.88 27.05 24.55
C GLU A 544 -12.98 26.02 24.24
N ALA A 545 -13.81 25.65 25.26
CA ALA A 545 -14.92 24.74 25.08
C ALA A 545 -15.89 25.23 23.98
N ASN A 546 -16.31 26.49 24.09
CA ASN A 546 -17.20 27.11 23.12
C ASN A 546 -16.61 27.17 21.71
N ARG A 547 -15.30 27.41 21.60
CA ARG A 547 -14.61 27.41 20.31
C ARG A 547 -14.65 26.02 19.66
N ILE A 548 -14.28 24.96 20.39
CA ILE A 548 -14.30 23.57 19.91
C ILE A 548 -15.70 23.16 19.45
N TRP A 549 -16.73 23.40 20.28
CA TRP A 549 -18.12 23.07 19.95
C TRP A 549 -18.61 23.84 18.71
N ASN A 550 -18.31 25.15 18.62
CA ASN A 550 -18.75 25.96 17.46
C ASN A 550 -18.02 25.58 16.17
N GLU A 551 -16.72 25.21 16.23
CA GLU A 551 -16.00 24.68 15.09
C GLU A 551 -16.61 23.37 14.59
N SER A 552 -16.95 22.47 15.51
CA SER A 552 -17.58 21.18 15.18
C SER A 552 -19.00 21.34 14.63
N LEU A 553 -19.82 22.23 15.21
CA LEU A 553 -21.18 22.50 14.71
C LEU A 553 -21.21 23.06 13.28
N LYS A 554 -20.19 23.80 12.85
CA LYS A 554 -20.09 24.27 11.45
C LYS A 554 -19.96 23.10 10.45
N GLN A 555 -19.34 22.00 10.87
CA GLN A 555 -19.14 20.82 10.02
C GLN A 555 -20.25 19.79 10.20
N TYR A 556 -20.83 19.69 11.40
CA TYR A 556 -21.81 18.68 11.82
C TYR A 556 -23.01 19.33 12.51
N PRO A 557 -23.82 20.18 11.82
CA PRO A 557 -24.86 20.99 12.43
C PRO A 557 -25.98 20.16 13.06
N ASP A 558 -26.25 18.95 12.56
CA ASP A 558 -27.33 18.07 12.99
C ASP A 558 -26.87 16.92 13.89
N ASN A 559 -25.61 16.93 14.37
CA ASN A 559 -25.13 15.84 15.22
C ASN A 559 -25.75 15.88 16.62
N LYS A 560 -26.53 14.85 16.93
CA LYS A 560 -27.31 14.77 18.16
C LYS A 560 -26.47 14.76 19.44
N ILE A 561 -25.32 14.04 19.43
CA ILE A 561 -24.42 13.92 20.60
C ILE A 561 -23.87 15.31 20.93
N LEU A 562 -23.31 15.99 19.93
CA LEU A 562 -22.76 17.34 20.08
C LEU A 562 -23.83 18.34 20.55
N LEU A 563 -25.01 18.34 19.92
CA LEU A 563 -26.12 19.23 20.30
C LEU A 563 -26.59 18.98 21.72
N ASN A 564 -26.77 17.72 22.12
CA ASN A 564 -27.18 17.35 23.46
C ASN A 564 -26.15 17.76 24.51
N THR A 565 -24.87 17.56 24.23
CA THR A 565 -23.77 17.99 25.11
C THR A 565 -23.80 19.51 25.31
N ILE A 566 -23.86 20.27 24.22
CA ILE A 566 -23.88 21.73 24.30
C ILE A 566 -25.08 22.23 25.09
N LYS A 567 -26.27 21.62 24.91
CA LYS A 567 -27.49 21.99 25.62
C LYS A 567 -27.39 21.83 27.15
N LYS A 568 -26.53 20.92 27.65
CA LYS A 568 -26.30 20.76 29.09
C LYS A 568 -25.56 21.95 29.72
N TYR A 569 -24.83 22.73 28.93
CA TYR A 569 -23.91 23.74 29.41
C TYR A 569 -24.22 25.16 28.90
N ARG A 570 -25.21 25.32 28.04
CA ARG A 570 -25.75 26.57 27.52
C ARG A 570 -27.24 26.67 27.78
#